data_149c1a4a48467060919233c7296dd288
#
_entry.id   149c1a4a48467060919233c7296dd288
#
_cell.length_a   1.000
_cell.length_b   1.000
_cell.length_c   1.000
_cell.angle_alpha   90.00
_cell.angle_beta   90.00
_cell.angle_gamma   90.00
#
_symmetry.space_group_name_H-M   'P 1'
#
loop_
_entity.id
_entity.type
_entity.pdbx_description
1 polymer ?
#
loop_
_entity_poly.entity_id
_entity_poly.type
_entity_poly.pdbx_seq_one_letter_code
_entity_poly.pdbx_strand_id
1 'polypeptide(L)'
;MKTSRPLRFCHVLRLLLGAGAMLLGTLPPAQAQNPAQTAAPSPAAGSALNWPNKPVRLVVTFTAGGAADFTARGVADKLSDLWKQQVVVENRIGAGGNIGVESVFRAAPDGYTLLLASAANAFNMALNPKLPFDLYRDFAPLGLATSTPMAIAVNPRRSERNLRELVSNMQAAPGKISYATCGVATMHHFAAELFKYQTKTFALHIPYRGCAAAVVDTVGGQIDVVVTSLNTVLSQAKAGKLRILGITSRNRSPSAAEVPTFREAGIPA
;
A
#
# COMPACT_ATOMS: atom_id res chain seq x y z
N MET A 1 23.90 20.76 36.35
CA MET A 1 24.05 22.19 36.68
C MET A 1 23.50 23.04 35.55
N LYS A 2 22.58 23.96 35.88
CA LYS A 2 22.10 25.15 35.13
C LYS A 2 21.28 24.84 33.85
N THR A 3 20.13 25.42 33.62
CA THR A 3 19.05 26.11 34.34
C THR A 3 17.96 26.40 33.31
N SER A 4 16.76 26.12 33.70
CA SER A 4 15.52 26.45 33.01
C SER A 4 15.26 27.96 32.98
N ARG A 5 14.59 28.48 31.94
CA ARG A 5 13.92 29.77 31.98
C ARG A 5 12.53 29.69 31.36
N PRO A 6 11.50 30.27 32.05
CA PRO A 6 10.12 30.19 31.63
C PRO A 6 9.68 31.43 30.82
N LEU A 7 8.61 31.22 30.04
CA LEU A 7 7.84 32.28 29.36
C LEU A 7 7.15 33.21 30.35
N ARG A 8 7.17 34.48 30.05
CA ARG A 8 6.39 35.51 30.73
C ARG A 8 5.22 35.97 29.85
N PHE A 9 4.03 35.73 30.37
CA PHE A 9 2.79 36.44 30.04
C PHE A 9 2.87 37.90 30.47
N CYS A 10 2.35 38.82 29.66
CA CYS A 10 2.07 40.15 30.07
C CYS A 10 0.71 40.60 29.56
N HIS A 11 -0.24 40.70 30.47
CA HIS A 11 -1.51 41.41 30.36
C HIS A 11 -1.27 42.91 30.27
N VAL A 12 -2.02 43.63 29.43
CA VAL A 12 -2.40 45.01 29.69
C VAL A 12 -3.85 45.24 29.29
N LEU A 13 -4.66 45.35 30.30
CA LEU A 13 -6.04 45.82 30.33
C LEU A 13 -6.01 47.27 30.83
N ARG A 14 -6.62 48.23 30.15
CA ARG A 14 -7.18 49.47 30.77
C ARG A 14 -8.15 50.18 29.84
N LEU A 15 -9.32 50.20 30.36
CA LEU A 15 -10.42 51.15 30.31
C LEU A 15 -10.05 52.61 29.99
N LEU A 16 -10.96 53.30 29.25
CA LEU A 16 -11.38 54.65 29.51
C LEU A 16 -12.83 54.86 29.03
N LEU A 17 -13.69 55.22 30.00
CA LEU A 17 -15.03 55.75 29.83
C LEU A 17 -14.94 57.26 29.43
N GLY A 18 -15.85 57.72 28.58
CA GLY A 18 -16.07 59.14 28.30
C GLY A 18 -17.44 59.31 27.68
N ALA A 19 -18.32 59.93 28.46
CA ALA A 19 -19.70 60.28 28.15
C ALA A 19 -19.78 61.48 27.21
N GLY A 20 -20.80 61.52 26.34
CA GLY A 20 -21.16 62.72 25.54
C GLY A 20 -22.54 62.58 24.91
N ALA A 21 -23.44 63.49 25.25
CA ALA A 21 -24.89 63.47 25.13
C ALA A 21 -25.44 63.69 23.71
N MET A 22 -26.63 63.18 23.52
CA MET A 22 -27.80 63.54 22.69
C MET A 22 -27.65 64.54 21.56
N LEU A 23 -28.10 64.17 20.41
CA LEU A 23 -28.94 64.93 19.46
C LEU A 23 -29.81 63.99 18.65
N LEU A 24 -31.14 64.07 18.90
CA LEU A 24 -32.14 63.39 18.09
C LEU A 24 -32.21 64.05 16.71
N GLY A 25 -31.94 63.26 15.66
CA GLY A 25 -32.25 63.61 14.30
C GLY A 25 -32.93 62.45 13.66
N THR A 26 -34.20 62.52 13.36
CA THR A 26 -35.00 61.53 12.65
C THR A 26 -34.60 61.53 11.17
N LEU A 27 -33.90 60.47 10.75
CA LEU A 27 -33.65 60.15 9.34
C LEU A 27 -34.55 59.00 8.91
N PRO A 28 -35.10 58.99 7.66
CA PRO A 28 -35.93 57.95 7.16
C PRO A 28 -35.12 56.65 6.97
N PRO A 29 -35.75 55.45 7.01
CA PRO A 29 -35.03 54.21 6.88
C PRO A 29 -34.45 54.07 5.46
N ALA A 30 -33.15 54.15 5.37
CA ALA A 30 -32.44 53.75 4.17
C ALA A 30 -32.68 52.24 3.97
N GLN A 31 -33.35 51.87 2.90
CA GLN A 31 -33.43 50.50 2.43
C GLN A 31 -32.00 50.03 2.14
N ALA A 32 -31.48 49.12 2.98
CA ALA A 32 -30.27 48.41 2.71
C ALA A 32 -30.48 47.56 1.45
N GLN A 33 -29.97 48.05 0.32
CA GLN A 33 -29.78 47.22 -0.85
C GLN A 33 -28.78 46.15 -0.47
N ASN A 34 -29.30 44.92 -0.34
CA ASN A 34 -28.49 43.73 -0.22
C ASN A 34 -27.54 43.68 -1.44
N PRO A 35 -26.22 43.74 -1.26
CA PRO A 35 -25.34 43.46 -2.39
C PRO A 35 -25.65 42.06 -2.85
N ALA A 36 -26.12 41.93 -4.07
CA ALA A 36 -26.32 40.64 -4.73
C ALA A 36 -25.09 39.80 -4.43
N GLN A 37 -25.30 38.77 -3.63
CA GLN A 37 -24.34 37.66 -3.53
C GLN A 37 -24.20 37.13 -4.95
N THR A 38 -23.12 37.50 -5.59
CA THR A 38 -22.62 36.82 -6.76
C THR A 38 -22.40 35.38 -6.31
N ALA A 39 -23.42 34.56 -6.48
CA ALA A 39 -23.30 33.13 -6.32
C ALA A 39 -22.13 32.71 -7.20
N ALA A 40 -21.05 32.25 -6.57
CA ALA A 40 -20.01 31.55 -7.28
C ALA A 40 -20.69 30.51 -8.18
N PRO A 41 -20.31 30.40 -9.47
CA PRO A 41 -20.93 29.43 -10.34
C PRO A 41 -20.79 28.08 -9.68
N SER A 42 -21.92 27.52 -9.23
CA SER A 42 -22.02 26.12 -8.85
C SER A 42 -21.47 25.34 -10.03
N PRO A 43 -20.52 24.40 -9.86
CA PRO A 43 -20.05 23.62 -10.98
C PRO A 43 -21.27 22.95 -11.62
N ALA A 44 -21.51 23.30 -12.87
CA ALA A 44 -22.67 22.83 -13.61
C ALA A 44 -22.70 21.29 -13.53
N ALA A 45 -23.70 20.75 -12.85
CA ALA A 45 -23.97 19.32 -12.72
C ALA A 45 -24.46 18.75 -14.07
N GLY A 46 -23.80 19.06 -15.17
CA GLY A 46 -24.24 18.69 -16.52
C GLY A 46 -23.16 18.32 -17.53
N SER A 47 -21.88 18.54 -17.23
CA SER A 47 -20.80 18.19 -18.18
C SER A 47 -19.94 17.01 -17.75
N ALA A 48 -20.35 16.25 -16.74
CA ALA A 48 -19.57 15.13 -16.17
C ALA A 48 -19.53 13.85 -17.03
N LEU A 49 -20.12 13.83 -18.24
CA LEU A 49 -20.45 12.56 -18.86
C LEU A 49 -19.73 12.25 -20.17
N ASN A 50 -18.70 13.00 -20.54
CA ASN A 50 -17.90 12.67 -21.73
C ASN A 50 -16.46 12.24 -21.40
N TRP A 51 -16.28 11.65 -20.22
CA TRP A 51 -15.01 11.06 -19.81
C TRP A 51 -15.20 9.54 -19.61
N PRO A 52 -14.26 8.73 -20.13
CA PRO A 52 -13.16 9.08 -21.02
C PRO A 52 -13.62 9.21 -22.48
N ASN A 53 -13.11 10.21 -23.20
CA ASN A 53 -13.37 10.43 -24.65
C ASN A 53 -12.13 10.19 -25.52
N LYS A 54 -11.02 9.76 -24.89
CA LYS A 54 -9.75 9.39 -25.52
C LYS A 54 -9.13 8.22 -24.72
N PRO A 55 -8.14 7.51 -25.25
CA PRO A 55 -7.50 6.41 -24.54
C PRO A 55 -6.92 6.83 -23.19
N VAL A 56 -7.10 5.96 -22.18
CA VAL A 56 -6.55 6.12 -20.83
C VAL A 56 -5.28 5.28 -20.69
N ARG A 57 -4.23 5.85 -20.11
CA ARG A 57 -2.96 5.15 -19.86
C ARG A 57 -2.95 4.58 -18.44
N LEU A 58 -2.65 3.30 -18.30
CA LEU A 58 -2.43 2.63 -17.02
C LEU A 58 -0.94 2.29 -16.88
N VAL A 59 -0.22 3.08 -16.10
CA VAL A 59 1.21 2.93 -15.88
C VAL A 59 1.46 1.85 -14.83
N VAL A 60 2.33 0.89 -15.17
CA VAL A 60 2.79 -0.21 -14.30
C VAL A 60 4.29 -0.03 -14.04
N THR A 61 4.70 -0.06 -12.79
CA THR A 61 6.07 0.22 -12.37
C THR A 61 7.01 -0.99 -12.45
N PHE A 62 6.53 -2.11 -12.96
CA PHE A 62 7.24 -3.39 -13.05
C PHE A 62 7.29 -3.93 -14.48
N THR A 63 8.15 -4.92 -14.69
CA THR A 63 8.33 -5.57 -16.00
C THR A 63 7.06 -6.22 -16.51
N ALA A 64 6.89 -6.18 -17.83
CA ALA A 64 5.84 -6.92 -18.52
C ALA A 64 5.93 -8.44 -18.22
N GLY A 65 4.78 -9.11 -18.17
CA GLY A 65 4.66 -10.53 -17.85
C GLY A 65 4.75 -10.87 -16.35
N GLY A 66 4.96 -9.88 -15.49
CA GLY A 66 4.90 -10.06 -14.03
C GLY A 66 3.48 -9.98 -13.46
N ALA A 67 3.31 -10.30 -12.17
CA ALA A 67 2.00 -10.29 -11.51
C ALA A 67 1.30 -8.92 -11.58
N ALA A 68 2.04 -7.82 -11.47
CA ALA A 68 1.49 -6.48 -11.60
C ALA A 68 1.00 -6.19 -13.02
N ASP A 69 1.75 -6.62 -14.03
CA ASP A 69 1.37 -6.46 -15.45
C ASP A 69 0.13 -7.30 -15.78
N PHE A 70 0.09 -8.55 -15.32
CA PHE A 70 -1.09 -9.41 -15.47
C PHE A 70 -2.33 -8.77 -14.84
N THR A 71 -2.21 -8.25 -13.64
CA THR A 71 -3.29 -7.52 -12.96
C THR A 71 -3.72 -6.30 -13.75
N ALA A 72 -2.74 -5.48 -14.21
CA ALA A 72 -3.03 -4.27 -14.97
C ALA A 72 -3.78 -4.56 -16.26
N ARG A 73 -3.38 -5.59 -17.01
CA ARG A 73 -4.05 -5.99 -18.26
C ARG A 73 -5.47 -6.47 -18.00
N GLY A 74 -5.68 -7.29 -16.97
CA GLY A 74 -7.03 -7.73 -16.59
C GLY A 74 -7.96 -6.58 -16.17
N VAL A 75 -7.41 -5.57 -15.47
CA VAL A 75 -8.16 -4.33 -15.13
C VAL A 75 -8.39 -3.50 -16.38
N ALA A 76 -7.37 -3.30 -17.23
CA ALA A 76 -7.46 -2.51 -18.45
C ALA A 76 -8.51 -3.05 -19.41
N ASP A 77 -8.55 -4.38 -19.61
CA ASP A 77 -9.55 -5.02 -20.47
C ASP A 77 -10.98 -4.74 -19.98
N LYS A 78 -11.22 -4.94 -18.67
CA LYS A 78 -12.55 -4.69 -18.06
C LYS A 78 -12.94 -3.21 -18.09
N LEU A 79 -12.01 -2.30 -17.86
CA LEU A 79 -12.27 -0.87 -17.95
C LEU A 79 -12.51 -0.44 -19.41
N SER A 80 -11.78 -1.01 -20.36
CA SER A 80 -12.00 -0.73 -21.79
C SER A 80 -13.40 -1.17 -22.24
N ASP A 81 -13.85 -2.34 -21.77
CA ASP A 81 -15.20 -2.84 -22.03
C ASP A 81 -16.28 -1.92 -21.42
N LEU A 82 -16.04 -1.46 -20.20
CA LEU A 82 -16.98 -0.61 -19.45
C LEU A 82 -17.06 0.80 -20.04
N TRP A 83 -15.93 1.42 -20.32
CA TRP A 83 -15.86 2.81 -20.78
C TRP A 83 -16.01 2.99 -22.28
N LYS A 84 -15.96 1.91 -23.05
CA LYS A 84 -15.92 1.94 -24.52
C LYS A 84 -14.78 2.79 -25.05
N GLN A 85 -13.71 2.90 -24.27
CA GLN A 85 -12.47 3.60 -24.57
C GLN A 85 -11.30 2.69 -24.23
N GLN A 86 -10.25 2.74 -25.04
CA GLN A 86 -9.07 1.90 -24.82
C GLN A 86 -8.33 2.30 -23.55
N VAL A 87 -7.99 1.31 -22.71
CA VAL A 87 -7.07 1.46 -21.58
C VAL A 87 -5.74 0.79 -21.95
N VAL A 88 -4.70 1.60 -22.13
CA VAL A 88 -3.38 1.14 -22.59
C VAL A 88 -2.47 0.92 -21.40
N VAL A 89 -2.00 -0.31 -21.22
CA VAL A 89 -1.01 -0.64 -20.17
C VAL A 89 0.39 -0.26 -20.65
N GLU A 90 1.08 0.54 -19.85
CA GLU A 90 2.44 1.02 -20.11
C GLU A 90 3.37 0.61 -18.96
N ASN A 91 4.36 -0.25 -19.25
CA ASN A 91 5.35 -0.68 -18.26
C ASN A 91 6.50 0.33 -18.21
N ARG A 92 6.61 1.10 -17.12
CA ARG A 92 7.70 2.05 -16.84
C ARG A 92 8.54 1.58 -15.68
N ILE A 93 9.59 0.85 -15.99
CA ILE A 93 10.49 0.24 -15.02
C ILE A 93 11.66 1.16 -14.65
N GLY A 94 12.32 0.85 -13.55
CA GLY A 94 13.58 1.49 -13.12
C GLY A 94 13.49 2.13 -11.75
N ALA A 95 14.64 2.24 -11.08
CA ALA A 95 14.79 2.79 -9.73
C ALA A 95 13.78 2.21 -8.70
N GLY A 96 13.56 0.87 -8.73
CA GLY A 96 12.58 0.23 -7.85
C GLY A 96 11.11 0.60 -8.14
N GLY A 97 10.81 1.08 -9.36
CA GLY A 97 9.49 1.55 -9.78
C GLY A 97 9.30 3.07 -9.70
N ASN A 98 10.24 3.80 -9.11
CA ASN A 98 10.11 5.24 -8.90
C ASN A 98 9.99 6.02 -10.22
N ILE A 99 10.64 5.56 -11.31
CA ILE A 99 10.52 6.19 -12.64
C ILE A 99 9.06 6.16 -13.13
N GLY A 100 8.38 5.03 -12.94
CA GLY A 100 6.97 4.90 -13.32
C GLY A 100 6.07 5.79 -12.48
N VAL A 101 6.26 5.80 -11.16
CA VAL A 101 5.49 6.67 -10.23
C VAL A 101 5.69 8.14 -10.60
N GLU A 102 6.94 8.59 -10.79
CA GLU A 102 7.25 9.97 -11.14
C GLU A 102 6.63 10.39 -12.48
N SER A 103 6.55 9.47 -13.44
CA SER A 103 5.94 9.75 -14.73
C SER A 103 4.44 10.06 -14.63
N VAL A 104 3.73 9.44 -13.67
CA VAL A 104 2.32 9.73 -13.39
C VAL A 104 2.19 11.00 -12.56
N PHE A 105 3.06 11.19 -11.56
CA PHE A 105 3.12 12.41 -10.76
C PHE A 105 3.26 13.68 -11.63
N ARG A 106 4.04 13.60 -12.71
CA ARG A 106 4.23 14.72 -13.66
C ARG A 106 3.14 14.84 -14.73
N ALA A 107 2.23 13.87 -14.81
CA ALA A 107 1.14 13.91 -15.78
C ALA A 107 0.04 14.91 -15.36
N ALA A 108 -0.76 15.35 -16.31
CA ALA A 108 -1.93 16.17 -16.01
C ALA A 108 -2.91 15.39 -15.11
N PRO A 109 -3.50 16.01 -14.08
CA PRO A 109 -4.46 15.35 -13.17
C PRO A 109 -5.87 15.30 -13.78
N ASP A 110 -5.98 14.89 -15.04
CA ASP A 110 -7.21 14.87 -15.84
C ASP A 110 -7.88 13.47 -15.89
N GLY A 111 -7.31 12.51 -15.17
CA GLY A 111 -7.80 11.12 -15.11
C GLY A 111 -7.35 10.24 -16.28
N TYR A 112 -6.63 10.76 -17.28
CA TYR A 112 -6.17 9.96 -18.44
C TYR A 112 -4.83 9.26 -18.23
N THR A 113 -4.19 9.49 -17.09
CA THR A 113 -2.99 8.73 -16.69
C THR A 113 -3.19 8.18 -15.30
N LEU A 114 -3.30 6.85 -15.21
CA LEU A 114 -3.52 6.10 -13.98
C LEU A 114 -2.23 5.38 -13.57
N LEU A 115 -2.05 5.18 -12.28
CA LEU A 115 -0.96 4.39 -11.71
C LEU A 115 -1.50 3.10 -11.12
N LEU A 116 -0.99 1.95 -11.53
CA LEU A 116 -1.10 0.73 -10.74
C LEU A 116 0.06 0.69 -9.75
N ALA A 117 -0.17 1.27 -8.58
CA ALA A 117 0.81 1.23 -7.48
C ALA A 117 0.82 -0.15 -6.81
N SER A 118 1.97 -0.51 -6.28
CA SER A 118 2.14 -1.69 -5.42
C SER A 118 2.68 -1.27 -4.05
N ALA A 119 2.62 -2.16 -3.09
CA ALA A 119 3.24 -1.93 -1.79
C ALA A 119 4.75 -1.64 -1.88
N ALA A 120 5.45 -2.18 -2.90
CA ALA A 120 6.87 -1.88 -3.11
C ALA A 120 7.12 -0.39 -3.41
N ASN A 121 6.19 0.30 -4.08
CA ASN A 121 6.32 1.73 -4.31
C ASN A 121 6.21 2.53 -3.01
N ALA A 122 5.32 2.12 -2.08
CA ALA A 122 5.21 2.73 -0.76
C ALA A 122 6.47 2.49 0.10
N PHE A 123 7.07 1.29 0.02
CA PHE A 123 8.35 1.02 0.69
C PHE A 123 9.50 1.84 0.13
N ASN A 124 9.60 1.93 -1.19
CA ASN A 124 10.62 2.76 -1.83
C ASN A 124 10.52 4.22 -1.39
N MET A 125 9.32 4.73 -1.22
CA MET A 125 9.09 6.08 -0.70
C MET A 125 9.60 6.21 0.76
N ALA A 126 9.32 5.23 1.62
CA ALA A 126 9.79 5.24 3.00
C ALA A 126 11.33 5.14 3.11
N LEU A 127 11.98 4.42 2.19
CA LEU A 127 13.43 4.26 2.15
C LEU A 127 14.15 5.43 1.47
N ASN A 128 13.45 6.23 0.66
CA ASN A 128 14.03 7.32 -0.12
C ASN A 128 13.30 8.65 0.15
N PRO A 129 13.60 9.33 1.25
CA PRO A 129 12.91 10.56 1.64
C PRO A 129 13.14 11.76 0.69
N LYS A 130 14.02 11.62 -0.30
CA LYS A 130 14.33 12.65 -1.30
C LYS A 130 13.52 12.52 -2.60
N LEU A 131 12.53 11.61 -2.65
CA LEU A 131 11.68 11.50 -3.83
C LEU A 131 10.83 12.76 -4.02
N PRO A 132 10.60 13.18 -5.28
CA PRO A 132 9.87 14.42 -5.58
C PRO A 132 8.35 14.27 -5.41
N PHE A 133 7.85 13.11 -5.00
CA PHE A 133 6.43 12.78 -4.84
C PHE A 133 6.16 12.04 -3.53
N ASP A 134 4.92 12.10 -3.10
CA ASP A 134 4.36 11.31 -1.99
C ASP A 134 3.08 10.60 -2.45
N LEU A 135 3.06 9.25 -2.38
CA LEU A 135 1.93 8.44 -2.85
C LEU A 135 0.62 8.71 -2.09
N TYR A 136 0.71 9.17 -0.85
CA TYR A 136 -0.47 9.41 -0.02
C TYR A 136 -0.99 10.85 -0.14
N ARG A 137 -0.13 11.80 -0.47
CA ARG A 137 -0.46 13.22 -0.57
C ARG A 137 -0.75 13.67 -2.00
N ASP A 138 0.05 13.16 -2.96
CA ASP A 138 0.08 13.73 -4.31
C ASP A 138 -0.73 12.91 -5.32
N PHE A 139 -1.33 11.79 -4.89
CA PHE A 139 -2.16 10.91 -5.73
C PHE A 139 -3.55 10.74 -5.13
N ALA A 140 -4.56 10.70 -6.00
CA ALA A 140 -5.92 10.37 -5.61
C ALA A 140 -6.12 8.83 -5.67
N PRO A 141 -6.35 8.13 -4.55
CA PRO A 141 -6.58 6.69 -4.56
C PRO A 141 -7.95 6.37 -5.17
N LEU A 142 -7.99 5.49 -6.16
CA LEU A 142 -9.22 5.08 -6.84
C LEU A 142 -9.81 3.81 -6.23
N GLY A 143 -8.97 2.86 -5.85
CA GLY A 143 -9.42 1.61 -5.27
C GLY A 143 -8.32 0.56 -5.22
N LEU A 144 -8.64 -0.57 -4.58
CA LEU A 144 -7.75 -1.74 -4.48
C LEU A 144 -8.05 -2.70 -5.64
N ALA A 145 -7.11 -2.82 -6.59
CA ALA A 145 -7.28 -3.70 -7.73
C ALA A 145 -7.19 -5.18 -7.34
N THR A 146 -6.21 -5.56 -6.53
CA THR A 146 -6.03 -6.93 -6.03
C THR A 146 -5.39 -6.92 -4.66
N SER A 147 -5.63 -8.00 -3.90
CA SER A 147 -4.94 -8.29 -2.65
C SER A 147 -4.53 -9.75 -2.65
N THR A 148 -3.23 -10.00 -2.47
CA THR A 148 -2.69 -11.35 -2.37
C THR A 148 -1.96 -11.49 -1.05
N PRO A 149 -2.37 -12.42 -0.16
CA PRO A 149 -1.67 -12.63 1.10
C PRO A 149 -0.28 -13.23 0.85
N MET A 150 0.67 -12.90 1.71
CA MET A 150 1.91 -13.64 1.82
C MET A 150 1.63 -14.94 2.55
N ALA A 151 2.38 -15.98 2.20
CA ALA A 151 2.29 -17.30 2.78
C ALA A 151 3.67 -17.71 3.31
N ILE A 152 3.68 -18.40 4.44
CA ILE A 152 4.82 -19.16 4.92
C ILE A 152 4.56 -20.63 4.61
N ALA A 153 5.43 -21.25 3.83
CA ALA A 153 5.33 -22.64 3.47
C ALA A 153 6.65 -23.39 3.73
N VAL A 154 6.53 -24.67 4.02
CA VAL A 154 7.66 -25.56 4.32
C VAL A 154 7.60 -26.83 3.46
N ASN A 155 8.74 -27.52 3.32
CA ASN A 155 8.76 -28.86 2.76
C ASN A 155 7.95 -29.81 3.66
N PRO A 156 7.09 -30.71 3.14
CA PRO A 156 6.28 -31.62 3.94
C PRO A 156 7.09 -32.61 4.82
N ARG A 157 8.37 -32.84 4.48
CA ARG A 157 9.28 -33.68 5.31
C ARG A 157 9.64 -33.05 6.64
N ARG A 158 9.47 -31.73 6.76
CA ARG A 158 9.70 -31.03 8.03
C ARG A 158 8.62 -31.38 9.05
N SER A 159 9.00 -31.32 10.34
CA SER A 159 8.13 -31.68 11.45
C SER A 159 7.00 -30.66 11.67
N GLU A 160 7.23 -29.40 11.33
CA GLU A 160 6.29 -28.32 11.61
C GLU A 160 4.97 -28.48 10.85
N ARG A 161 3.87 -28.47 11.60
CA ARG A 161 2.50 -28.59 11.07
C ARG A 161 1.77 -27.25 11.03
N ASN A 162 2.24 -26.26 11.79
CA ASN A 162 1.63 -24.95 11.94
C ASN A 162 2.69 -23.89 12.27
N LEU A 163 2.28 -22.61 12.25
CA LEU A 163 3.18 -21.49 12.53
C LEU A 163 3.73 -21.50 13.96
N ARG A 164 2.98 -21.98 14.94
CA ARG A 164 3.43 -22.02 16.35
C ARG A 164 4.59 -23.00 16.52
N GLU A 165 4.51 -24.16 15.90
CA GLU A 165 5.60 -25.13 15.90
C GLU A 165 6.84 -24.60 15.19
N LEU A 166 6.66 -23.86 14.05
CA LEU A 166 7.76 -23.20 13.38
C LEU A 166 8.43 -22.17 14.31
N VAL A 167 7.66 -21.32 14.95
CA VAL A 167 8.17 -20.32 15.91
C VAL A 167 8.93 -21.01 17.05
N SER A 168 8.36 -22.06 17.64
CA SER A 168 9.00 -22.82 18.73
C SER A 168 10.36 -23.40 18.30
N ASN A 169 10.42 -24.00 17.11
CA ASN A 169 11.66 -24.56 16.56
C ASN A 169 12.70 -23.48 16.24
N MET A 170 12.27 -22.32 15.71
CA MET A 170 13.14 -21.18 15.47
C MET A 170 13.70 -20.59 16.76
N GLN A 171 12.91 -20.58 17.85
CA GLN A 171 13.34 -20.11 19.18
C GLN A 171 14.29 -21.13 19.85
N ALA A 172 14.03 -22.42 19.71
CA ALA A 172 14.86 -23.48 20.27
C ALA A 172 16.24 -23.58 19.60
N ALA A 173 16.34 -23.27 18.32
CA ALA A 173 17.57 -23.33 17.54
C ALA A 173 17.75 -22.11 16.62
N PRO A 174 18.11 -20.93 17.18
CA PRO A 174 18.24 -19.70 16.40
C PRO A 174 19.27 -19.85 15.27
N GLY A 175 18.89 -19.43 14.06
CA GLY A 175 19.74 -19.45 12.87
C GLY A 175 19.92 -20.82 12.20
N LYS A 176 19.36 -21.90 12.75
CA LYS A 176 19.41 -23.22 12.13
C LYS A 176 18.40 -23.42 11.01
N ILE A 177 17.31 -22.65 11.02
CA ILE A 177 16.29 -22.67 9.97
C ILE A 177 16.65 -21.64 8.92
N SER A 178 16.70 -22.07 7.66
CA SER A 178 16.85 -21.20 6.49
C SER A 178 15.49 -20.81 5.92
N TYR A 179 15.38 -19.59 5.41
CA TYR A 179 14.20 -19.18 4.68
C TYR A 179 14.54 -18.46 3.37
N ALA A 180 13.81 -18.80 2.33
CA ALA A 180 13.92 -18.19 1.01
C ALA A 180 12.87 -17.08 0.82
N THR A 181 13.26 -16.06 0.07
CA THR A 181 12.35 -15.03 -0.45
C THR A 181 12.62 -14.78 -1.93
N CYS A 182 11.75 -14.02 -2.58
CA CYS A 182 11.87 -13.64 -3.98
C CYS A 182 12.94 -12.55 -4.25
N GLY A 183 13.70 -12.17 -3.25
CA GLY A 183 14.80 -11.20 -3.33
C GLY A 183 14.87 -10.26 -2.12
N VAL A 184 16.02 -9.60 -1.98
CA VAL A 184 16.24 -8.58 -0.95
C VAL A 184 15.34 -7.37 -1.22
N ALA A 185 14.84 -6.75 -0.14
CA ALA A 185 13.96 -5.58 -0.18
C ALA A 185 12.62 -5.79 -0.95
N THR A 186 12.22 -7.05 -1.18
CA THR A 186 10.87 -7.37 -1.67
C THR A 186 9.87 -7.43 -0.53
N MET A 187 8.57 -7.37 -0.86
CA MET A 187 7.48 -7.59 0.10
C MET A 187 7.59 -8.91 0.84
N HIS A 188 8.09 -9.95 0.15
CA HIS A 188 8.33 -11.27 0.71
C HIS A 188 9.42 -11.24 1.80
N HIS A 189 10.50 -10.49 1.54
CA HIS A 189 11.57 -10.29 2.52
C HIS A 189 11.05 -9.48 3.73
N PHE A 190 10.32 -8.40 3.47
CA PHE A 190 9.73 -7.60 4.55
C PHE A 190 8.76 -8.42 5.41
N ALA A 191 7.87 -9.20 4.80
CA ALA A 191 6.94 -10.05 5.54
C ALA A 191 7.67 -11.08 6.44
N ALA A 192 8.78 -11.65 5.93
CA ALA A 192 9.60 -12.56 6.71
C ALA A 192 10.30 -11.86 7.89
N GLU A 193 10.87 -10.68 7.66
CA GLU A 193 11.53 -9.90 8.71
C GLU A 193 10.53 -9.43 9.77
N LEU A 194 9.34 -8.98 9.36
CA LEU A 194 8.27 -8.61 10.28
C LEU A 194 7.82 -9.80 11.13
N PHE A 195 7.65 -10.98 10.51
CA PHE A 195 7.33 -12.22 11.23
C PHE A 195 8.40 -12.54 12.28
N LYS A 196 9.69 -12.52 11.90
CA LYS A 196 10.82 -12.75 12.82
C LYS A 196 10.84 -11.74 13.96
N TYR A 197 10.64 -10.46 13.64
CA TYR A 197 10.61 -9.39 14.62
C TYR A 197 9.48 -9.59 15.65
N GLN A 198 8.27 -9.87 15.20
CA GLN A 198 7.10 -10.03 16.05
C GLN A 198 7.17 -11.30 16.90
N THR A 199 7.74 -12.38 16.37
CA THR A 199 7.89 -13.65 17.08
C THR A 199 9.20 -13.77 17.87
N LYS A 200 10.05 -12.74 17.80
CA LYS A 200 11.40 -12.72 18.43
C LYS A 200 12.22 -13.94 18.05
N THR A 201 12.21 -14.29 16.77
CA THR A 201 12.92 -15.44 16.22
C THR A 201 14.04 -14.99 15.28
N PHE A 202 14.98 -15.91 15.02
CA PHE A 202 16.03 -15.71 14.05
C PHE A 202 16.13 -16.90 13.09
N ALA A 203 16.17 -16.60 11.78
CA ALA A 203 16.39 -17.57 10.70
C ALA A 203 17.30 -16.98 9.64
N LEU A 204 18.03 -17.85 8.95
CA LEU A 204 18.99 -17.44 7.91
C LEU A 204 18.27 -17.09 6.61
N HIS A 205 18.40 -15.86 6.14
CA HIS A 205 17.82 -15.43 4.87
C HIS A 205 18.64 -15.89 3.67
N ILE A 206 18.00 -16.56 2.73
CA ILE A 206 18.56 -16.94 1.44
C ILE A 206 17.77 -16.21 0.34
N PRO A 207 18.30 -15.10 -0.20
CA PRO A 207 17.62 -14.32 -1.23
C PRO A 207 17.75 -14.97 -2.61
N TYR A 208 16.65 -15.09 -3.33
CA TYR A 208 16.59 -15.58 -4.70
C TYR A 208 16.32 -14.44 -5.70
N ARG A 209 16.67 -14.64 -6.95
CA ARG A 209 16.32 -13.73 -8.05
C ARG A 209 14.93 -14.07 -8.60
N GLY A 210 13.89 -14.07 -7.73
CA GLY A 210 12.51 -14.40 -8.08
C GLY A 210 11.96 -15.57 -7.29
N CYS A 211 10.63 -15.65 -7.22
CA CYS A 211 9.92 -16.61 -6.35
C CYS A 211 10.01 -18.06 -6.85
N ALA A 212 10.09 -18.28 -8.17
CA ALA A 212 10.02 -19.61 -8.72
C ALA A 212 11.19 -20.50 -8.25
N ALA A 213 12.42 -19.99 -8.30
CA ALA A 213 13.60 -20.71 -7.82
C ALA A 213 13.54 -20.98 -6.31
N ALA A 214 13.11 -20.01 -5.51
CA ALA A 214 12.91 -20.18 -4.07
C ALA A 214 11.92 -21.32 -3.74
N VAL A 215 10.83 -21.41 -4.49
CA VAL A 215 9.83 -22.48 -4.33
C VAL A 215 10.41 -23.84 -4.74
N VAL A 216 11.12 -23.92 -5.85
CA VAL A 216 11.74 -25.17 -6.33
C VAL A 216 12.71 -25.73 -5.29
N ASP A 217 13.59 -24.89 -4.74
CA ASP A 217 14.59 -25.33 -3.76
C ASP A 217 13.94 -25.70 -2.40
N THR A 218 12.84 -25.04 -2.02
CA THR A 218 12.08 -25.47 -0.83
C THR A 218 11.37 -26.81 -1.07
N VAL A 219 10.79 -27.03 -2.25
CA VAL A 219 10.22 -28.35 -2.65
C VAL A 219 11.30 -29.42 -2.64
N GLY A 220 12.50 -29.10 -3.12
CA GLY A 220 13.65 -30.01 -3.11
C GLY A 220 14.22 -30.28 -1.71
N GLY A 221 13.87 -29.47 -0.70
CA GLY A 221 14.38 -29.58 0.67
C GLY A 221 15.76 -28.94 0.87
N GLN A 222 16.23 -28.13 -0.09
CA GLN A 222 17.47 -27.35 0.04
C GLN A 222 17.29 -26.15 0.98
N ILE A 223 16.08 -25.64 1.06
CA ILE A 223 15.66 -24.54 1.95
C ILE A 223 14.51 -25.04 2.82
N ASP A 224 14.54 -24.64 4.08
CA ASP A 224 13.55 -25.10 5.05
C ASP A 224 12.18 -24.45 4.88
N VAL A 225 12.16 -23.12 4.66
CA VAL A 225 10.96 -22.29 4.62
C VAL A 225 10.99 -21.39 3.40
N VAL A 226 9.86 -21.21 2.72
CA VAL A 226 9.69 -20.14 1.73
C VAL A 226 8.64 -19.15 2.21
N VAL A 227 8.97 -17.86 2.06
CA VAL A 227 8.03 -16.75 2.28
C VAL A 227 7.76 -16.10 0.94
N THR A 228 6.54 -16.27 0.45
CA THR A 228 6.14 -15.78 -0.87
C THR A 228 4.62 -15.52 -0.92
N SER A 229 4.11 -15.08 -2.07
CA SER A 229 2.66 -14.90 -2.24
C SER A 229 1.92 -16.24 -2.24
N LEU A 230 0.73 -16.29 -1.67
CA LEU A 230 -0.08 -17.52 -1.59
C LEU A 230 -0.26 -18.19 -2.96
N ASN A 231 -0.59 -17.43 -4.00
CA ASN A 231 -0.79 -17.95 -5.35
C ASN A 231 0.45 -18.64 -5.91
N THR A 232 1.65 -18.23 -5.50
CA THR A 232 2.92 -18.83 -5.97
C THR A 232 3.13 -20.26 -5.43
N VAL A 233 2.68 -20.54 -4.21
CA VAL A 233 2.87 -21.86 -3.56
C VAL A 233 1.63 -22.75 -3.62
N LEU A 234 0.48 -22.21 -4.01
CA LEU A 234 -0.80 -22.90 -3.91
C LEU A 234 -0.84 -24.19 -4.73
N SER A 235 -0.32 -24.17 -5.95
CA SER A 235 -0.27 -25.37 -6.80
C SER A 235 0.63 -26.48 -6.22
N GLN A 236 1.77 -26.10 -5.66
CA GLN A 236 2.68 -27.03 -5.01
C GLN A 236 2.09 -27.58 -3.70
N ALA A 237 1.36 -26.78 -2.97
CA ALA A 237 0.67 -27.21 -1.76
C ALA A 237 -0.46 -28.20 -2.09
N LYS A 238 -1.29 -27.89 -3.10
CA LYS A 238 -2.34 -28.81 -3.59
C LYS A 238 -1.76 -30.14 -4.11
N ALA A 239 -0.56 -30.12 -4.68
CA ALA A 239 0.15 -31.31 -5.10
C ALA A 239 0.87 -32.04 -3.94
N GLY A 240 0.73 -31.60 -2.69
CA GLY A 240 1.38 -32.18 -1.51
C GLY A 240 2.89 -31.98 -1.44
N LYS A 241 3.47 -31.12 -2.30
CA LYS A 241 4.91 -30.86 -2.38
C LYS A 241 5.37 -29.76 -1.42
N LEU A 242 4.44 -28.93 -0.93
CA LEU A 242 4.65 -27.96 0.14
C LEU A 242 3.51 -28.06 1.15
N ARG A 243 3.78 -27.62 2.37
CA ARG A 243 2.76 -27.37 3.41
C ARG A 243 2.75 -25.89 3.71
N ILE A 244 1.60 -25.23 3.49
CA ILE A 244 1.42 -23.83 3.88
C ILE A 244 1.04 -23.81 5.36
N LEU A 245 1.83 -23.12 6.17
CA LEU A 245 1.62 -23.03 7.62
C LEU A 245 0.70 -21.87 8.02
N GLY A 246 0.63 -20.83 7.19
CA GLY A 246 -0.25 -19.69 7.43
C GLY A 246 -0.08 -18.57 6.40
N ILE A 247 -1.07 -17.66 6.40
CA ILE A 247 -1.13 -16.50 5.50
C ILE A 247 -1.35 -15.19 6.26
N THR A 248 -0.90 -14.09 5.68
CA THR A 248 -0.92 -12.76 6.34
C THR A 248 -2.26 -12.02 6.27
N SER A 249 -3.22 -12.48 5.48
CA SER A 249 -4.52 -11.81 5.38
C SER A 249 -5.33 -11.88 6.69
N ARG A 250 -6.25 -10.92 6.87
CA ARG A 250 -7.14 -10.89 8.03
C ARG A 250 -8.06 -12.10 8.11
N ASN A 251 -8.55 -12.55 6.95
CA ASN A 251 -9.43 -13.70 6.80
C ASN A 251 -8.73 -14.76 5.96
N ARG A 252 -9.17 -16.02 6.08
CA ARG A 252 -8.69 -17.10 5.23
C ARG A 252 -8.99 -16.82 3.77
N SER A 253 -8.10 -17.27 2.90
CA SER A 253 -8.31 -17.13 1.45
C SER A 253 -9.32 -18.15 0.96
N PRO A 254 -10.31 -17.75 0.12
CA PRO A 254 -11.23 -18.72 -0.49
C PRO A 254 -10.52 -19.80 -1.32
N SER A 255 -9.33 -19.51 -1.87
CA SER A 255 -8.54 -20.47 -2.66
C SER A 255 -7.77 -21.48 -1.81
N ALA A 256 -7.69 -21.24 -0.47
CA ALA A 256 -7.00 -22.07 0.52
C ALA A 256 -7.67 -21.91 1.89
N ALA A 257 -8.96 -22.28 1.98
CA ALA A 257 -9.79 -22.08 3.17
C ALA A 257 -9.30 -22.89 4.37
N GLU A 258 -8.56 -23.97 4.15
CA GLU A 258 -7.94 -24.80 5.17
C GLU A 258 -6.71 -24.14 5.83
N VAL A 259 -6.08 -23.16 5.16
CA VAL A 259 -4.86 -22.50 5.66
C VAL A 259 -5.22 -21.41 6.67
N PRO A 260 -4.68 -21.48 7.90
CA PRO A 260 -4.97 -20.47 8.92
C PRO A 260 -4.28 -19.14 8.59
N THR A 261 -4.86 -18.06 9.10
CA THR A 261 -4.20 -16.74 9.10
C THR A 261 -3.16 -16.65 10.22
N PHE A 262 -2.21 -15.71 10.11
CA PHE A 262 -1.27 -15.42 11.18
C PHE A 262 -2.01 -15.05 12.48
N ARG A 263 -3.10 -14.29 12.37
CA ARG A 263 -3.94 -13.91 13.50
C ARG A 263 -4.55 -15.13 14.21
N GLU A 264 -5.09 -16.11 13.46
CA GLU A 264 -5.61 -17.35 14.05
C GLU A 264 -4.52 -18.18 14.72
N ALA A 265 -3.29 -18.09 14.24
CA ALA A 265 -2.13 -18.70 14.87
C ALA A 265 -1.62 -17.94 16.11
N GLY A 266 -2.21 -16.78 16.45
CA GLY A 266 -1.80 -15.95 17.57
C GLY A 266 -0.54 -15.12 17.29
N ILE A 267 -0.18 -14.96 16.02
CA ILE A 267 0.93 -14.11 15.59
C ILE A 267 0.37 -12.73 15.27
N PRO A 268 0.94 -11.64 15.82
CA PRO A 268 0.53 -10.29 15.48
C PRO A 268 0.64 -10.07 13.96
N ALA A 269 -0.33 -9.40 13.35
CA ALA A 269 -0.39 -9.16 11.91
C ALA A 269 -0.14 -7.67 11.60
#